data_70c822e83588e40f2545ba8c4e4f0f2b
#
_entry.id   70c822e83588e40f2545ba8c4e4f0f2b
#
_cell.length_a   1.000
_cell.length_b   1.000
_cell.length_c   1.000
_cell.angle_alpha   90.00
_cell.angle_beta   90.00
_cell.angle_gamma   90.00
#
_symmetry.space_group_name_H-M   'P 1'
#
loop_
_entity.id
_entity.type
_entity.pdbx_description
1 polymer ?
#
loop_
_entity_poly.entity_id
_entity_poly.type
_entity_poly.pdbx_seq_one_letter_code
_entity_poly.pdbx_strand_id
1 'polypeptide(L)'
;MDLSQYLEIFIDESKEHLQTLNDQVLILESEPENVDTVNEIFRAAHSLKGMAGTMGYKRMQRLTHDMENVFSEIRNGKMNVNADLVDIVFKCLDALEGYLTNIIETSDEGTEDNDELIAQLNAVLQNGLAGSGEAQAAATKEETKEEKKPEGGDRRKYLSIPLADFEKNAISEAKAQQTGHTSRNRPR
;
A
#
# COMPACT_ATOMS: atom_id res chain seq x y z
N MET A 1 17.54 15.61 -15.04
CA MET A 1 16.34 16.13 -14.35
C MET A 1 16.79 16.89 -13.12
N ASP A 2 16.31 18.10 -12.97
CA ASP A 2 16.64 18.96 -11.83
C ASP A 2 15.78 18.57 -10.62
N LEU A 3 16.29 18.70 -9.41
CA LEU A 3 15.60 18.36 -8.17
C LEU A 3 14.25 19.09 -8.03
N SER A 4 14.17 20.31 -8.55
CA SER A 4 12.93 21.09 -8.59
C SER A 4 11.83 20.46 -9.44
N GLN A 5 12.17 19.81 -10.55
CA GLN A 5 11.20 19.12 -11.39
C GLN A 5 10.61 17.88 -10.69
N TYR A 6 11.44 17.14 -9.93
CA TYR A 6 10.95 16.03 -9.12
C TYR A 6 10.01 16.49 -8.02
N LEU A 7 10.31 17.62 -7.40
CA LEU A 7 9.47 18.20 -6.37
C LEU A 7 8.09 18.64 -6.92
N GLU A 8 8.05 19.28 -8.09
CA GLU A 8 6.79 19.66 -8.75
C GLU A 8 5.93 18.44 -9.06
N ILE A 9 6.52 17.39 -9.65
CA ILE A 9 5.82 16.13 -9.94
C ILE A 9 5.30 15.49 -8.64
N PHE A 10 6.12 15.45 -7.59
CA PHE A 10 5.72 14.93 -6.29
C PHE A 10 4.51 15.69 -5.72
N ILE A 11 4.53 17.02 -5.78
CA ILE A 11 3.43 17.87 -5.29
C ILE A 11 2.14 17.59 -6.06
N ASP A 12 2.21 17.56 -7.38
CA ASP A 12 1.04 17.36 -8.22
C ASP A 12 0.43 15.97 -8.04
N GLU A 13 1.25 14.92 -8.04
CA GLU A 13 0.77 13.56 -7.80
C GLU A 13 0.27 13.36 -6.37
N SER A 14 0.92 13.99 -5.38
CA SER A 14 0.45 13.93 -3.99
C SER A 14 -0.90 14.58 -3.80
N LYS A 15 -1.18 15.71 -4.45
CA LYS A 15 -2.50 16.35 -4.46
C LYS A 15 -3.57 15.42 -5.04
N GLU A 16 -3.25 14.75 -6.14
CA GLU A 16 -4.17 13.83 -6.80
C GLU A 16 -4.49 12.62 -5.91
N HIS A 17 -3.48 12.03 -5.27
CA HIS A 17 -3.68 10.93 -4.33
C HIS A 17 -4.44 11.35 -3.08
N LEU A 18 -4.19 12.52 -2.51
CA LEU A 18 -4.93 13.04 -1.36
C LEU A 18 -6.39 13.31 -1.72
N GLN A 19 -6.66 13.86 -2.92
CA GLN A 19 -8.04 14.02 -3.40
C GLN A 19 -8.75 12.67 -3.54
N THR A 20 -8.10 11.69 -4.14
CA THR A 20 -8.63 10.33 -4.24
C THR A 20 -8.92 9.74 -2.87
N LEU A 21 -8.00 9.87 -1.90
CA LEU A 21 -8.20 9.41 -0.53
C LEU A 21 -9.41 10.09 0.13
N ASN A 22 -9.55 11.40 0.03
CA ASN A 22 -10.70 12.12 0.56
C ASN A 22 -12.02 11.62 -0.04
N ASP A 23 -12.10 11.52 -1.35
CA ASP A 23 -13.31 11.07 -2.06
C ASP A 23 -13.67 9.63 -1.67
N GLN A 24 -12.70 8.74 -1.61
CA GLN A 24 -12.93 7.34 -1.27
C GLN A 24 -13.28 7.13 0.21
N VAL A 25 -12.70 7.91 1.12
CA VAL A 25 -13.06 7.85 2.55
C VAL A 25 -14.48 8.35 2.79
N LEU A 26 -14.94 9.37 2.06
CA LEU A 26 -16.34 9.80 2.09
C LEU A 26 -17.31 8.71 1.62
N ILE A 27 -16.95 7.97 0.58
CA ILE A 27 -17.73 6.80 0.13
C ILE A 27 -17.71 5.70 1.20
N LEU A 28 -16.54 5.44 1.80
CA LEU A 28 -16.38 4.42 2.84
C LEU A 28 -17.21 4.72 4.09
N GLU A 29 -17.40 6.00 4.44
CA GLU A 29 -18.27 6.42 5.54
C GLU A 29 -19.71 5.99 5.33
N SER A 30 -20.22 6.10 4.11
CA SER A 30 -21.57 5.70 3.72
C SER A 30 -21.70 4.21 3.38
N GLU A 31 -20.62 3.60 2.88
CA GLU A 31 -20.56 2.21 2.42
C GLU A 31 -19.36 1.48 3.06
N PRO A 32 -19.42 1.16 4.37
CA PRO A 32 -18.27 0.59 5.10
C PRO A 32 -17.79 -0.78 4.60
N GLU A 33 -18.63 -1.50 3.86
CA GLU A 33 -18.34 -2.84 3.33
C GLU A 33 -17.90 -2.81 1.86
N ASN A 34 -17.76 -1.61 1.26
CA ASN A 34 -17.37 -1.48 -0.14
C ASN A 34 -15.90 -1.84 -0.36
N VAL A 35 -15.66 -3.05 -0.84
CA VAL A 35 -14.32 -3.61 -1.07
C VAL A 35 -13.53 -2.81 -2.11
N ASP A 36 -14.18 -2.32 -3.15
CA ASP A 36 -13.51 -1.52 -4.19
C ASP A 36 -13.00 -0.19 -3.63
N THR A 37 -13.78 0.46 -2.78
CA THR A 37 -13.38 1.67 -2.06
C THR A 37 -12.17 1.41 -1.14
N VAL A 38 -12.18 0.33 -0.37
CA VAL A 38 -11.04 -0.08 0.48
C VAL A 38 -9.77 -0.32 -0.36
N ASN A 39 -9.91 -0.99 -1.50
CA ASN A 39 -8.79 -1.21 -2.41
C ASN A 39 -8.23 0.08 -3.01
N GLU A 40 -9.09 1.04 -3.39
CA GLU A 40 -8.65 2.33 -3.90
C GLU A 40 -7.90 3.16 -2.83
N ILE A 41 -8.41 3.18 -1.60
CA ILE A 41 -7.73 3.83 -0.47
C ILE A 41 -6.36 3.20 -0.22
N PHE A 42 -6.30 1.87 -0.20
CA PHE A 42 -5.04 1.13 -0.03
C PHE A 42 -4.01 1.50 -1.10
N ARG A 43 -4.42 1.52 -2.36
CA ARG A 43 -3.53 1.85 -3.50
C ARG A 43 -3.04 3.29 -3.44
N ALA A 44 -3.92 4.24 -3.16
CA ALA A 44 -3.55 5.65 -3.06
C ALA A 44 -2.57 5.90 -1.89
N ALA A 45 -2.83 5.30 -0.73
CA ALA A 45 -1.92 5.36 0.42
C ALA A 45 -0.56 4.71 0.11
N HIS A 46 -0.56 3.56 -0.56
CA HIS A 46 0.67 2.86 -0.96
C HIS A 46 1.52 3.71 -1.92
N SER A 47 0.90 4.31 -2.94
CA SER A 47 1.59 5.19 -3.88
C SER A 47 2.17 6.41 -3.18
N LEU A 48 1.39 7.07 -2.34
CA LEU A 48 1.82 8.24 -1.59
C LEU A 48 2.98 7.92 -0.63
N LYS A 49 2.92 6.77 0.05
CA LYS A 49 4.02 6.26 0.90
C LYS A 49 5.31 6.08 0.10
N GLY A 50 5.22 5.46 -1.07
CA GLY A 50 6.37 5.23 -1.95
C GLY A 50 7.00 6.52 -2.44
N MET A 51 6.20 7.49 -2.88
CA MET A 51 6.66 8.80 -3.32
C MET A 51 7.30 9.60 -2.18
N ALA A 52 6.68 9.65 -1.01
CA ALA A 52 7.22 10.32 0.17
C ALA A 52 8.58 9.72 0.59
N GLY A 53 8.69 8.39 0.55
CA GLY A 53 9.95 7.69 0.82
C GLY A 53 11.06 8.03 -0.17
N THR A 54 10.75 8.10 -1.46
CA THR A 54 11.70 8.48 -2.52
C THR A 54 12.20 9.92 -2.35
N MET A 55 11.32 10.83 -1.95
CA MET A 55 11.65 12.23 -1.70
C MET A 55 12.32 12.47 -0.34
N GLY A 56 12.34 11.46 0.55
CA GLY A 56 12.92 11.56 1.87
C GLY A 56 12.02 12.18 2.94
N TYR A 57 10.72 12.36 2.66
CA TYR A 57 9.72 12.87 3.60
C TYR A 57 9.26 11.76 4.55
N LYS A 58 10.02 11.57 5.62
CA LYS A 58 9.87 10.42 6.53
C LYS A 58 8.61 10.45 7.38
N ARG A 59 8.15 11.65 7.79
CA ARG A 59 6.91 11.81 8.57
C ARG A 59 5.69 11.45 7.74
N MET A 60 5.63 12.00 6.54
CA MET A 60 4.59 11.68 5.57
C MET A 60 4.60 10.19 5.20
N GLN A 61 5.78 9.62 4.97
CA GLN A 61 5.96 8.18 4.73
C GLN A 61 5.47 7.33 5.90
N ARG A 62 5.80 7.70 7.14
CA ARG A 62 5.40 6.97 8.35
C ARG A 62 3.88 6.97 8.52
N LEU A 63 3.24 8.12 8.41
CA LEU A 63 1.79 8.23 8.57
C LEU A 63 1.04 7.43 7.50
N THR A 64 1.45 7.54 6.24
CA THR A 64 0.87 6.75 5.14
C THR A 64 1.11 5.25 5.29
N HIS A 65 2.27 4.85 5.83
CA HIS A 65 2.55 3.45 6.13
C HIS A 65 1.59 2.87 7.18
N ASP A 66 1.34 3.61 8.25
CA ASP A 66 0.42 3.15 9.30
C ASP A 66 -1.04 3.12 8.81
N MET A 67 -1.45 4.08 7.98
CA MET A 67 -2.74 4.02 7.28
C MET A 67 -2.84 2.79 6.36
N GLU A 68 -1.80 2.51 5.59
CA GLU A 68 -1.75 1.33 4.70
C GLU A 68 -1.90 0.03 5.49
N ASN A 69 -1.27 -0.09 6.67
CA ASN A 69 -1.39 -1.26 7.53
C ASN A 69 -2.85 -1.50 7.95
N VAL A 70 -3.55 -0.46 8.36
CA VAL A 70 -4.98 -0.55 8.74
C VAL A 70 -5.82 -1.02 7.55
N PHE A 71 -5.67 -0.41 6.39
CA PHE A 71 -6.43 -0.78 5.20
C PHE A 71 -6.04 -2.15 4.64
N SER A 72 -4.82 -2.60 4.86
CA SER A 72 -4.39 -3.97 4.53
C SER A 72 -5.18 -5.01 5.34
N GLU A 73 -5.36 -4.78 6.64
CA GLU A 73 -6.11 -5.70 7.51
C GLU A 73 -7.62 -5.67 7.20
N ILE A 74 -8.17 -4.52 6.85
CA ILE A 74 -9.56 -4.41 6.37
C ILE A 74 -9.73 -5.18 5.06
N ARG A 75 -8.82 -5.02 4.11
CA ARG A 75 -8.84 -5.71 2.83
C ARG A 75 -8.72 -7.23 2.97
N ASN A 76 -7.99 -7.70 3.98
CA ASN A 76 -7.83 -9.11 4.30
C ASN A 76 -9.01 -9.69 5.09
N GLY A 77 -10.03 -8.89 5.40
CA GLY A 77 -11.21 -9.32 6.16
C GLY A 77 -10.97 -9.54 7.65
N LYS A 78 -9.84 -9.07 8.18
CA LYS A 78 -9.48 -9.24 9.59
C LYS A 78 -9.97 -8.10 10.47
N MET A 79 -10.43 -7.03 9.88
CA MET A 79 -10.90 -5.83 10.55
C MET A 79 -12.06 -5.21 9.78
N ASN A 80 -13.04 -4.69 10.49
CA ASN A 80 -14.20 -4.00 9.92
C ASN A 80 -14.03 -2.49 10.01
N VAL A 81 -14.61 -1.78 9.05
CA VAL A 81 -14.70 -0.31 9.09
C VAL A 81 -15.81 0.11 10.05
N ASN A 82 -15.50 1.06 10.93
CA ASN A 82 -16.46 1.71 11.82
C ASN A 82 -16.28 3.23 11.81
N ALA A 83 -17.21 3.95 12.44
CA ALA A 83 -17.20 5.41 12.46
C ALA A 83 -15.93 5.98 13.12
N ASP A 84 -15.45 5.38 14.21
CA ASP A 84 -14.24 5.82 14.92
C ASP A 84 -12.99 5.74 14.00
N LEU A 85 -12.90 4.65 13.21
CA LEU A 85 -11.83 4.51 12.23
C LEU A 85 -11.91 5.58 11.16
N VAL A 86 -13.09 5.85 10.61
CA VAL A 86 -13.30 6.87 9.57
C VAL A 86 -12.89 8.24 10.08
N ASP A 87 -13.26 8.61 11.32
CA ASP A 87 -12.87 9.86 11.95
C ASP A 87 -11.35 10.00 12.09
N ILE A 88 -10.67 8.93 12.48
CA ILE A 88 -9.21 8.90 12.60
C ILE A 88 -8.56 9.04 11.22
N VAL A 89 -9.09 8.38 10.20
CA VAL A 89 -8.58 8.48 8.83
C VAL A 89 -8.72 9.90 8.29
N PHE A 90 -9.81 10.59 8.53
CA PHE A 90 -9.94 12.00 8.16
C PHE A 90 -8.90 12.89 8.84
N LYS A 91 -8.60 12.66 10.12
CA LYS A 91 -7.51 13.37 10.82
C LYS A 91 -6.15 13.07 10.19
N CYS A 92 -5.92 11.84 9.72
CA CYS A 92 -4.72 11.48 8.99
C CYS A 92 -4.61 12.23 7.66
N LEU A 93 -5.71 12.37 6.92
CA LEU A 93 -5.73 13.14 5.68
C LEU A 93 -5.44 14.63 5.92
N ASP A 94 -6.00 15.22 6.97
CA ASP A 94 -5.68 16.59 7.37
C ASP A 94 -4.18 16.76 7.70
N ALA A 95 -3.59 15.83 8.40
CA ALA A 95 -2.16 15.83 8.70
C ALA A 95 -1.29 15.69 7.44
N LEU A 96 -1.68 14.84 6.50
CA LEU A 96 -1.00 14.67 5.21
C LEU A 96 -1.09 15.94 4.35
N GLU A 97 -2.24 16.60 4.33
CA GLU A 97 -2.41 17.90 3.67
C GLU A 97 -1.53 18.98 4.32
N GLY A 98 -1.38 18.94 5.64
CA GLY A 98 -0.47 19.81 6.38
C GLY A 98 0.98 19.61 5.98
N TYR A 99 1.45 18.37 5.87
CA TYR A 99 2.79 18.05 5.36
C TYR A 99 2.97 18.55 3.93
N LEU A 100 2.00 18.32 3.05
CA LEU A 100 2.08 18.74 1.66
C LEU A 100 2.11 20.27 1.55
N THR A 101 1.34 21.01 2.36
CA THR A 101 1.37 22.46 2.41
C THR A 101 2.75 22.98 2.81
N ASN A 102 3.36 22.41 3.86
CA ASN A 102 4.72 22.74 4.26
C ASN A 102 5.73 22.47 3.12
N ILE A 103 5.60 21.35 2.43
CA ILE A 103 6.48 20.99 1.30
C ILE A 103 6.34 22.01 0.16
N ILE A 104 5.14 22.47 -0.15
CA ILE A 104 4.90 23.48 -1.18
C ILE A 104 5.56 24.82 -0.80
N GLU A 105 5.47 25.22 0.45
CA GLU A 105 5.97 26.52 0.92
C GLU A 105 7.47 26.53 1.19
N THR A 106 8.00 25.43 1.73
CA THR A 106 9.38 25.38 2.27
C THR A 106 10.25 24.29 1.67
N SER A 107 9.70 23.41 0.84
CA SER A 107 10.33 22.17 0.35
C SER A 107 10.66 21.17 1.48
N ASP A 108 10.10 21.34 2.66
CA ASP A 108 10.27 20.49 3.84
C ASP A 108 8.89 20.13 4.42
N GLU A 109 8.75 18.90 4.93
CA GLU A 109 7.48 18.40 5.49
C GLU A 109 7.12 19.01 6.86
N GLY A 110 8.02 19.78 7.46
CA GLY A 110 7.84 20.36 8.78
C GLY A 110 8.31 19.45 9.91
N THR A 111 7.98 19.83 11.15
CA THR A 111 8.49 19.18 12.37
C THR A 111 7.44 18.41 13.17
N GLU A 112 6.19 18.43 12.74
CA GLU A 112 5.11 17.74 13.44
C GLU A 112 5.14 16.23 13.15
N ASP A 113 5.39 15.43 14.18
CA ASP A 113 5.50 13.96 14.07
C ASP A 113 4.13 13.26 14.06
N ASN A 114 3.06 13.92 14.53
CA ASN A 114 1.72 13.36 14.64
C ASN A 114 1.66 12.02 15.40
N ASP A 115 2.52 11.87 16.42
CA ASP A 115 2.66 10.62 17.19
C ASP A 115 1.36 10.19 17.88
N GLU A 116 0.56 11.14 18.33
CA GLU A 116 -0.75 10.84 18.94
C GLU A 116 -1.72 10.22 17.93
N LEU A 117 -1.73 10.75 16.71
CA LEU A 117 -2.56 10.25 15.62
C LEU A 117 -2.12 8.85 15.18
N ILE A 118 -0.81 8.62 15.09
CA ILE A 118 -0.22 7.30 14.82
C ILE A 118 -0.57 6.31 15.93
N ALA A 119 -0.53 6.74 17.19
CA ALA A 119 -0.95 5.93 18.33
C ALA A 119 -2.44 5.55 18.26
N GLN A 120 -3.31 6.47 17.83
CA GLN A 120 -4.74 6.20 17.60
C GLN A 120 -4.96 5.18 16.48
N LEU A 121 -4.26 5.30 15.34
CA LEU A 121 -4.31 4.32 14.25
C LEU A 121 -3.90 2.93 14.74
N ASN A 122 -2.80 2.83 15.46
CA ASN A 122 -2.31 1.56 15.99
C ASN A 122 -3.26 0.96 17.04
N ALA A 123 -3.88 1.78 17.87
CA ALA A 123 -4.88 1.34 18.84
C ALA A 123 -6.13 0.76 18.16
N VAL A 124 -6.63 1.42 17.12
CA VAL A 124 -7.76 0.93 16.32
C VAL A 124 -7.40 -0.37 15.60
N LEU A 125 -6.20 -0.48 15.06
CA LEU A 125 -5.70 -1.70 14.43
C LEU A 125 -5.68 -2.87 15.43
N GLN A 126 -5.12 -2.69 16.62
CA GLN A 126 -5.05 -3.70 17.67
C GLN A 126 -6.45 -4.13 18.15
N ASN A 127 -7.32 -3.17 18.39
CA ASN A 127 -8.69 -3.43 18.84
C ASN A 127 -9.53 -4.12 17.75
N GLY A 128 -9.35 -3.73 16.50
CA GLY A 128 -10.02 -4.35 15.35
C GLY A 128 -9.62 -5.80 15.17
N LEU A 129 -8.34 -6.11 15.31
CA LEU A 129 -7.82 -7.49 15.23
C LEU A 129 -8.28 -8.36 16.42
N ALA A 130 -8.37 -7.80 17.63
CA ALA A 130 -8.86 -8.50 18.80
C ALA A 130 -10.36 -8.86 18.70
N GLY A 131 -11.18 -7.93 18.16
CA GLY A 131 -12.62 -8.15 17.98
C GLY A 131 -12.96 -9.19 16.91
N SER A 132 -12.14 -9.34 15.87
CA SER A 132 -12.33 -10.39 14.87
C SER A 132 -11.96 -11.79 15.36
N GLY A 133 -11.12 -11.89 16.38
CA GLY A 133 -10.80 -13.18 17.03
C GLY A 133 -11.97 -13.79 17.80
N GLU A 134 -12.84 -12.98 18.39
CA GLU A 134 -14.02 -13.46 19.10
C GLU A 134 -15.18 -13.87 18.17
N ALA A 135 -15.31 -13.19 17.01
CA ALA A 135 -16.32 -13.55 16.02
C ALA A 135 -16.01 -14.87 15.27
N GLN A 136 -14.73 -15.22 15.11
CA GLN A 136 -14.33 -16.51 14.54
C GLN A 136 -14.40 -17.67 15.55
N ALA A 137 -14.31 -17.41 16.85
CA ALA A 137 -14.46 -18.44 17.87
C ALA A 137 -15.91 -18.91 18.07
N ALA A 138 -16.89 -18.14 17.61
CA ALA A 138 -18.31 -18.49 17.69
C ALA A 138 -18.83 -19.28 16.49
N ALA A 139 -18.10 -19.31 15.37
CA ALA A 139 -18.50 -20.01 14.15
C ALA A 139 -17.86 -21.39 13.96
N THR A 140 -16.97 -21.83 14.86
CA THR A 140 -16.28 -23.12 14.74
C THR A 140 -16.63 -24.06 15.92
N LYS A 141 -17.92 -24.30 16.09
CA LYS A 141 -18.41 -25.44 16.86
C LYS A 141 -19.44 -26.19 16.06
N GLU A 142 -19.01 -26.81 15.01
CA GLU A 142 -19.56 -28.04 14.46
C GLU A 142 -18.66 -28.50 13.29
N GLU A 143 -18.02 -29.55 13.54
CA GLU A 143 -17.49 -30.65 12.77
C GLU A 143 -16.05 -31.01 13.11
N THR A 144 -15.99 -31.86 14.14
CA THR A 144 -14.85 -32.76 14.40
C THR A 144 -14.97 -33.96 13.47
N LYS A 145 -13.97 -34.13 12.60
CA LYS A 145 -13.46 -35.49 12.30
C LYS A 145 -12.04 -35.45 11.76
N GLU A 146 -11.23 -36.20 12.46
CA GLU A 146 -9.85 -36.58 12.26
C GLU A 146 -9.38 -36.72 10.80
N GLU A 147 -8.17 -36.23 10.50
CA GLU A 147 -7.07 -37.11 10.10
C GLU A 147 -5.73 -36.40 9.96
N LYS A 148 -4.76 -36.94 10.73
CA LYS A 148 -3.30 -37.09 10.46
C LYS A 148 -2.49 -35.95 9.84
N LYS A 149 -1.58 -35.48 10.72
CA LYS A 149 -0.27 -34.89 10.43
C LYS A 149 0.52 -35.73 9.39
N PRO A 150 1.21 -35.08 8.47
CA PRO A 150 2.63 -35.30 8.38
C PRO A 150 3.48 -34.02 8.45
N GLU A 151 4.59 -34.18 9.11
CA GLU A 151 5.71 -33.25 9.22
C GLU A 151 6.34 -32.96 7.86
N GLY A 152 6.88 -31.75 7.73
CA GLY A 152 7.76 -31.39 6.62
C GLY A 152 7.35 -30.07 5.96
N GLY A 153 7.49 -28.95 6.68
CA GLY A 153 7.29 -27.63 6.10
C GLY A 153 8.44 -27.27 5.16
N ASP A 154 8.24 -27.49 3.89
CA ASP A 154 9.15 -26.96 2.87
C ASP A 154 8.91 -25.45 2.70
N ARG A 155 9.87 -24.65 3.19
CA ARG A 155 9.91 -23.19 3.07
C ARG A 155 10.03 -22.68 1.61
N ARG A 156 9.95 -23.57 0.63
CA ARG A 156 10.15 -23.24 -0.79
C ARG A 156 8.87 -22.89 -1.54
N LYS A 157 7.72 -22.91 -0.90
CA LYS A 157 6.44 -22.67 -1.58
C LYS A 157 6.15 -21.20 -1.91
N TYR A 158 6.90 -20.27 -1.31
CA TYR A 158 6.77 -18.83 -1.58
C TYR A 158 7.78 -18.30 -2.62
N LEU A 159 8.67 -19.16 -3.12
CA LEU A 159 9.66 -18.81 -4.15
C LEU A 159 9.24 -19.25 -5.57
N SER A 160 8.02 -19.76 -5.73
CA SER A 160 7.46 -20.12 -7.04
C SER A 160 6.50 -19.05 -7.59
N ILE A 161 6.80 -17.80 -7.36
CA ILE A 161 6.28 -16.71 -8.21
C ILE A 161 7.20 -16.71 -9.43
N PRO A 162 6.66 -16.70 -10.66
CA PRO A 162 7.44 -16.96 -11.87
C PRO A 162 8.35 -15.77 -12.22
N LEU A 163 9.47 -15.65 -11.51
CA LEU A 163 10.63 -14.91 -12.04
C LEU A 163 11.18 -15.59 -13.30
N ALA A 164 10.89 -16.87 -13.47
CA ALA A 164 11.38 -17.67 -14.61
C ALA A 164 10.80 -17.25 -15.95
N ASP A 165 9.59 -16.68 -15.99
CA ASP A 165 8.97 -16.26 -17.26
C ASP A 165 9.43 -14.87 -17.71
N PHE A 166 9.81 -14.01 -16.77
CA PHE A 166 10.38 -12.70 -17.09
C PHE A 166 11.82 -12.82 -17.61
N GLU A 167 12.64 -13.68 -17.00
CA GLU A 167 14.01 -13.92 -17.47
C GLU A 167 14.06 -14.67 -18.80
N LYS A 168 13.14 -15.59 -19.05
CA LYS A 168 13.07 -16.31 -20.34
C LYS A 168 12.69 -15.40 -21.49
N ASN A 169 11.80 -14.44 -21.28
CA ASN A 169 11.43 -13.47 -22.31
C ASN A 169 12.55 -12.47 -22.59
N ALA A 170 13.25 -12.00 -21.55
CA ALA A 170 14.38 -11.09 -21.71
C ALA A 170 15.58 -11.75 -22.46
N ILE A 171 15.85 -13.04 -22.20
CA ILE A 171 16.90 -13.80 -22.87
C ILE A 171 16.50 -14.13 -24.31
N SER A 172 15.22 -14.37 -24.57
CA SER A 172 14.69 -14.61 -25.92
C SER A 172 14.80 -13.37 -26.81
N GLU A 173 14.49 -12.21 -26.30
CA GLU A 173 14.61 -10.94 -27.05
C GLU A 173 16.07 -10.53 -27.30
N ALA A 174 16.96 -10.74 -26.34
CA ALA A 174 18.38 -10.47 -26.48
C ALA A 174 19.02 -11.40 -27.54
N LYS A 175 18.55 -12.65 -27.64
CA LYS A 175 19.04 -13.62 -28.61
C LYS A 175 18.50 -13.36 -30.01
N ALA A 176 17.31 -12.81 -30.15
CA ALA A 176 16.73 -12.41 -31.43
C ALA A 176 17.42 -11.17 -32.03
N GLN A 177 17.97 -10.30 -31.22
CA GLN A 177 18.71 -9.13 -31.68
C GLN A 177 20.14 -9.44 -32.09
N GLN A 178 20.75 -10.54 -31.61
CA GLN A 178 22.11 -10.92 -32.01
C GLN A 178 22.16 -11.73 -33.31
N THR A 179 21.06 -12.31 -33.76
CA THR A 179 21.05 -13.10 -35.01
C THR A 179 20.66 -12.28 -36.24
N GLY A 180 20.32 -11.01 -36.09
CA GLY A 180 19.92 -10.11 -37.20
C GLY A 180 21.03 -9.32 -37.84
N HIS A 181 22.30 -9.45 -37.45
CA HIS A 181 23.36 -8.57 -37.90
C HIS A 181 24.54 -9.27 -38.63
N THR A 182 24.30 -10.41 -39.24
CA THR A 182 25.31 -11.02 -40.12
C THR A 182 24.70 -11.43 -41.44
N SER A 183 24.39 -10.49 -42.27
CA SER A 183 24.39 -10.74 -43.74
C SER A 183 24.19 -9.45 -44.53
N ARG A 184 25.23 -8.68 -44.68
CA ARG A 184 25.44 -7.83 -45.86
C ARG A 184 26.89 -7.35 -45.90
N ASN A 185 27.74 -8.24 -46.38
CA ASN A 185 28.95 -7.79 -47.04
C ASN A 185 29.10 -8.63 -48.31
N ARG A 186 28.83 -8.02 -49.46
CA ARG A 186 29.27 -8.48 -50.75
C ARG A 186 30.06 -7.42 -51.41
N PRO A 187 31.29 -7.70 -51.79
CA PRO A 187 32.13 -6.76 -52.56
C PRO A 187 31.88 -6.92 -54.06
N ARG A 188 31.87 -5.79 -54.72
CA ARG A 188 32.37 -5.64 -56.08
C ARG A 188 32.97 -4.27 -56.22
#